data_5491aa5c0035e8a37b9e4068b560c7a8
#
_entry.id   5491aa5c0035e8a37b9e4068b560c7a8
#
_cell.length_a   1.000
_cell.length_b   1.000
_cell.length_c   1.000
_cell.angle_alpha   90.00
_cell.angle_beta   90.00
_cell.angle_gamma   90.00
#
_symmetry.space_group_name_H-M   'P 1'
#
loop_
_entity.id
_entity.type
_entity.pdbx_description
1 polymer ?
#
loop_
_entity_poly.entity_id
_entity_poly.type
_entity_poly.pdbx_seq_one_letter_code
_entity_poly.pdbx_strand_id
1 'polypeptide(L)'
;MEARSCVALMGGLGRRALLSALLAGGLFAGDMASAKPPARLETVEIVTGKGRARFQVEIAATPAEQKRGLMFRPSLAPDRGMLFTYAKPQPAAFWMKNTLIPLDILYIAPNGRVLSIARNARPHDETPIASGGMVLGVLEIAGGRAAQLGILPGDKVLHRIFPKG
;
A
#
# COMPACT_ATOMS: atom_id res chain seq x y z
N MET A 1 -70.92 5.44 32.82
CA MET A 1 -70.98 6.31 33.98
C MET A 1 -69.92 7.38 33.68
N GLU A 2 -70.42 8.42 33.12
CA GLU A 2 -70.68 9.77 33.67
C GLU A 2 -69.41 10.40 34.22
N ALA A 3 -69.09 11.55 33.95
CA ALA A 3 -69.71 12.68 33.21
C ALA A 3 -68.85 13.93 33.55
N ARG A 4 -68.82 14.83 32.57
CA ARG A 4 -68.93 16.29 32.75
C ARG A 4 -67.75 17.07 33.31
N SER A 5 -67.24 17.91 32.57
CA SER A 5 -67.70 19.24 32.07
C SER A 5 -67.38 20.39 33.01
N CYS A 6 -66.81 21.42 32.49
CA CYS A 6 -67.09 22.87 32.49
C CYS A 6 -65.82 23.69 32.42
N VAL A 7 -65.57 24.38 31.35
CA VAL A 7 -65.95 25.73 30.91
C VAL A 7 -65.64 26.86 31.91
N ALA A 8 -64.84 27.82 31.51
CA ALA A 8 -64.97 29.24 31.41
C ALA A 8 -63.59 29.90 31.45
N LEU A 9 -63.20 30.60 30.53
CA LEU A 9 -63.48 31.93 29.89
C LEU A 9 -62.69 33.11 30.53
N MET A 10 -62.02 33.82 29.63
CA MET A 10 -61.58 35.24 29.73
C MET A 10 -60.33 35.48 30.59
N GLY A 11 -59.38 36.22 30.21
CA GLY A 11 -59.15 37.23 29.20
C GLY A 11 -57.83 37.92 29.56
N GLY A 12 -57.20 38.54 28.64
CA GLY A 12 -56.20 39.54 29.03
C GLY A 12 -55.04 39.67 28.08
N LEU A 13 -55.15 40.62 27.25
CA LEU A 13 -54.19 41.36 26.44
C LEU A 13 -52.74 41.32 26.90
N GLY A 14 -51.85 41.06 25.91
CA GLY A 14 -50.75 41.98 25.75
C GLY A 14 -49.41 41.54 26.29
N ARG A 15 -48.53 41.15 25.39
CA ARG A 15 -47.21 41.77 25.21
C ARG A 15 -46.35 40.93 24.28
N ARG A 16 -45.91 41.62 23.25
CA ARG A 16 -44.89 41.12 22.28
C ARG A 16 -43.69 40.56 23.02
N ALA A 17 -43.35 39.27 22.76
CA ALA A 17 -42.06 38.71 23.08
C ALA A 17 -41.47 38.15 21.80
N LEU A 18 -40.36 38.73 21.41
CA LEU A 18 -39.51 38.36 20.30
C LEU A 18 -39.05 36.91 20.43
N LEU A 19 -39.41 36.05 19.47
CA LEU A 19 -38.81 34.76 19.32
C LEU A 19 -37.39 34.94 18.76
N SER A 20 -36.39 34.82 19.62
CA SER A 20 -35.00 34.59 19.20
C SER A 20 -34.87 33.10 18.81
N ALA A 21 -34.89 32.83 17.52
CA ALA A 21 -34.54 31.52 17.00
C ALA A 21 -33.03 31.30 17.18
N LEU A 22 -32.63 30.52 18.18
CA LEU A 22 -31.28 29.95 18.26
C LEU A 22 -31.16 28.90 17.17
N LEU A 23 -30.51 29.26 16.04
CA LEU A 23 -29.94 28.30 15.12
C LEU A 23 -28.78 27.60 15.83
N ALA A 24 -29.02 26.39 16.34
CA ALA A 24 -27.96 25.47 16.71
C ALA A 24 -27.28 25.00 15.43
N GLY A 25 -26.26 25.73 15.00
CA GLY A 25 -25.34 25.30 13.96
C GLY A 25 -24.55 24.12 14.47
N GLY A 26 -24.96 22.89 14.09
CA GLY A 26 -24.16 21.68 14.29
C GLY A 26 -22.91 21.80 13.45
N LEU A 27 -21.76 22.05 14.07
CA LEU A 27 -20.46 21.86 13.49
C LEU A 27 -20.31 20.36 13.23
N PHE A 28 -20.57 19.91 12.00
CA PHE A 28 -20.05 18.67 11.49
C PHE A 28 -18.52 18.82 11.41
N ALA A 29 -17.83 18.45 12.47
CA ALA A 29 -16.41 18.16 12.41
C ALA A 29 -16.28 16.91 11.53
N GLY A 30 -16.14 17.12 10.23
CA GLY A 30 -15.78 16.06 9.30
C GLY A 30 -14.45 15.49 9.76
N ASP A 31 -14.47 14.23 10.14
CA ASP A 31 -13.27 13.43 10.43
C ASP A 31 -12.44 13.41 9.13
N MET A 32 -11.49 14.34 9.04
CA MET A 32 -10.51 14.34 7.97
C MET A 32 -9.61 13.13 8.24
N ALA A 33 -10.04 11.97 7.74
CA ALA A 33 -9.20 10.78 7.68
C ALA A 33 -7.83 11.23 7.14
N SER A 34 -6.82 11.19 8.02
CA SER A 34 -5.46 11.56 7.72
C SER A 34 -4.98 10.69 6.56
N ALA A 35 -5.07 11.20 5.35
CA ALA A 35 -4.55 10.54 4.17
C ALA A 35 -3.06 10.32 4.41
N LYS A 36 -2.63 9.04 4.45
CA LYS A 36 -1.20 8.69 4.51
C LYS A 36 -0.46 9.50 3.44
N PRO A 37 0.63 10.21 3.80
CA PRO A 37 1.43 10.94 2.81
C PRO A 37 1.76 10.03 1.62
N PRO A 38 1.79 10.57 0.39
CA PRO A 38 2.13 9.78 -0.77
C PRO A 38 3.49 9.11 -0.55
N ALA A 39 3.55 7.80 -0.78
CA ALA A 39 4.79 7.04 -0.60
C ALA A 39 5.89 7.65 -1.49
N ARG A 40 7.02 8.00 -0.87
CA ARG A 40 8.18 8.50 -1.61
C ARG A 40 8.67 7.40 -2.53
N LEU A 41 8.65 7.66 -3.83
CA LEU A 41 9.14 6.74 -4.84
C LEU A 41 10.65 6.88 -5.00
N GLU A 42 11.33 5.76 -5.11
CA GLU A 42 12.76 5.71 -5.46
C GLU A 42 12.94 4.95 -6.78
N THR A 43 14.01 5.27 -7.51
CA THR A 43 14.32 4.59 -8.77
C THR A 43 15.19 3.38 -8.51
N VAL A 44 14.76 2.22 -9.01
CA VAL A 44 15.58 1.01 -9.13
C VAL A 44 15.89 0.79 -10.61
N GLU A 45 17.15 0.59 -10.94
CA GLU A 45 17.56 0.15 -12.28
C GLU A 45 18.10 -1.28 -12.23
N ILE A 46 17.81 -2.06 -13.25
CA ILE A 46 18.37 -3.40 -13.44
C ILE A 46 19.10 -3.41 -14.78
N VAL A 47 20.38 -3.75 -14.75
CA VAL A 47 21.20 -3.92 -15.95
C VAL A 47 21.01 -5.35 -16.45
N THR A 48 20.36 -5.48 -17.59
CA THR A 48 20.04 -6.77 -18.23
C THR A 48 20.79 -6.93 -19.54
N GLY A 49 20.78 -8.14 -20.08
CA GLY A 49 21.32 -8.40 -21.42
C GLY A 49 20.60 -7.63 -22.55
N LYS A 50 19.38 -7.10 -22.30
CA LYS A 50 18.59 -6.30 -23.24
C LYS A 50 18.71 -4.79 -23.00
N GLY A 51 19.50 -4.33 -22.03
CA GLY A 51 19.65 -2.93 -21.66
C GLY A 51 19.31 -2.65 -20.22
N ARG A 52 18.81 -1.46 -19.91
CA ARG A 52 18.45 -1.05 -18.54
C ARG A 52 16.94 -1.04 -18.36
N ALA A 53 16.46 -1.80 -17.39
CA ALA A 53 15.09 -1.76 -16.91
C ALA A 53 14.99 -0.79 -15.73
N ARG A 54 14.01 0.13 -15.74
CA ARG A 54 13.80 1.12 -14.67
C ARG A 54 12.43 0.95 -14.04
N PHE A 55 12.39 1.08 -12.72
CA PHE A 55 11.17 1.02 -11.94
C PHE A 55 11.15 2.15 -10.92
N GLN A 56 9.96 2.75 -10.74
CA GLN A 56 9.66 3.67 -9.65
C GLN A 56 9.02 2.85 -8.52
N VAL A 57 9.73 2.68 -7.42
CA VAL A 57 9.32 1.77 -6.36
C VAL A 57 8.99 2.48 -5.06
N GLU A 58 8.01 1.97 -4.36
CA GLU A 58 7.80 2.29 -2.96
C GLU A 58 8.80 1.48 -2.12
N ILE A 59 9.27 2.05 -1.03
CA ILE A 59 10.18 1.37 -0.12
C ILE A 59 9.39 0.78 1.05
N ALA A 60 9.53 -0.52 1.28
CA ALA A 60 9.03 -1.23 2.46
C ALA A 60 10.22 -1.51 3.39
N ALA A 61 10.49 -0.59 4.33
CA ALA A 61 11.61 -0.67 5.26
C ALA A 61 11.20 -1.12 6.66
N THR A 62 9.97 -0.81 7.09
CA THR A 62 9.47 -1.17 8.41
C THR A 62 8.75 -2.52 8.39
N PRO A 63 8.71 -3.26 9.53
CA PRO A 63 7.97 -4.52 9.61
C PRO A 63 6.49 -4.41 9.19
N ALA A 64 5.83 -3.29 9.51
CA ALA A 64 4.45 -3.04 9.14
C ALA A 64 4.28 -2.86 7.62
N GLU A 65 5.18 -2.13 6.96
CA GLU A 65 5.19 -1.96 5.51
C GLU A 65 5.50 -3.28 4.80
N GLN A 66 6.49 -4.02 5.28
CA GLN A 66 6.85 -5.33 4.75
C GLN A 66 5.71 -6.34 4.88
N LYS A 67 5.02 -6.35 6.04
CA LYS A 67 3.85 -7.22 6.24
C LYS A 67 2.70 -6.88 5.29
N ARG A 68 2.48 -5.61 4.99
CA ARG A 68 1.44 -5.16 4.07
C ARG A 68 1.81 -5.40 2.62
N GLY A 69 3.04 -5.06 2.21
CA GLY A 69 3.48 -5.18 0.83
C GLY A 69 2.49 -4.59 -0.18
N LEU A 70 2.25 -5.31 -1.27
CA LEU A 70 1.29 -4.97 -2.33
C LEU A 70 -0.13 -5.55 -2.11
N MET A 71 -0.45 -6.01 -0.90
CA MET A 71 -1.78 -6.53 -0.57
C MET A 71 -2.89 -5.51 -0.91
N PHE A 72 -4.04 -6.04 -1.36
CA PHE A 72 -5.27 -5.31 -1.67
C PHE A 72 -5.15 -4.30 -2.82
N ARG A 73 -4.07 -4.32 -3.59
CA ARG A 73 -3.94 -3.46 -4.77
C ARG A 73 -4.64 -4.08 -5.98
N PRO A 74 -5.55 -3.37 -6.62
CA PRO A 74 -6.27 -3.89 -7.79
C PRO A 74 -5.41 -3.87 -9.06
N SER A 75 -4.34 -3.09 -9.09
CA SER A 75 -3.42 -2.99 -10.23
C SER A 75 -2.04 -2.50 -9.80
N LEU A 76 -1.05 -2.76 -10.65
CA LEU A 76 0.31 -2.22 -10.56
C LEU A 76 0.77 -1.83 -11.97
N ALA A 77 1.17 -0.57 -12.16
CA ALA A 77 1.66 -0.11 -13.44
C ALA A 77 2.96 -0.82 -13.84
N PRO A 78 3.25 -1.02 -15.13
CA PRO A 78 4.39 -1.82 -15.60
C PRO A 78 5.77 -1.30 -15.18
N ASP A 79 5.88 -0.02 -14.87
CA ASP A 79 7.09 0.67 -14.40
C ASP A 79 7.09 0.89 -12.88
N ARG A 80 6.13 0.32 -12.16
CA ARG A 80 5.98 0.43 -10.71
C ARG A 80 6.37 -0.85 -10.01
N GLY A 81 6.69 -0.71 -8.72
CA GLY A 81 7.00 -1.85 -7.86
C GLY A 81 7.12 -1.46 -6.40
N MET A 82 7.53 -2.43 -5.59
CA MET A 82 7.88 -2.23 -4.19
C MET A 82 9.21 -2.91 -3.90
N LEU A 83 10.12 -2.16 -3.27
CA LEU A 83 11.41 -2.66 -2.81
C LEU A 83 11.38 -2.84 -1.30
N PHE A 84 11.43 -4.09 -0.87
CA PHE A 84 11.63 -4.48 0.52
C PHE A 84 13.11 -4.42 0.84
N THR A 85 13.46 -3.74 1.94
CA THR A 85 14.87 -3.52 2.30
C THR A 85 15.15 -4.09 3.69
N TYR A 86 16.28 -4.76 3.83
CA TYR A 86 16.70 -5.34 5.10
C TYR A 86 17.96 -4.63 5.62
N ALA A 87 18.03 -4.45 6.94
CA ALA A 87 19.19 -3.84 7.59
C ALA A 87 20.45 -4.72 7.51
N LYS A 88 20.25 -6.03 7.42
CA LYS A 88 21.31 -7.06 7.31
C LYS A 88 20.87 -8.14 6.33
N PRO A 89 21.81 -8.80 5.63
CA PRO A 89 21.49 -9.95 4.81
C PRO A 89 20.78 -11.04 5.60
N GLN A 90 19.69 -11.59 5.04
CA GLN A 90 18.92 -12.67 5.65
C GLN A 90 18.24 -13.52 4.57
N PRO A 91 17.87 -14.78 4.83
CA PRO A 91 16.94 -15.50 3.97
C PRO A 91 15.56 -14.83 4.05
N ALA A 92 14.83 -14.86 2.94
CA ALA A 92 13.48 -14.32 2.87
C ALA A 92 12.53 -15.33 2.24
N ALA A 93 11.26 -15.27 2.66
CA ALA A 93 10.18 -16.00 2.00
C ALA A 93 8.99 -15.06 1.85
N PHE A 94 8.36 -15.11 0.69
CA PHE A 94 7.20 -14.31 0.34
C PHE A 94 6.01 -15.21 0.06
N TRP A 95 4.83 -14.67 0.10
CA TRP A 95 3.57 -15.31 -0.25
C TRP A 95 2.67 -14.31 -0.97
N MET A 96 1.61 -14.80 -1.60
CA MET A 96 0.65 -13.95 -2.30
C MET A 96 -0.66 -13.74 -1.52
N LYS A 97 -0.62 -13.92 -0.19
CA LYS A 97 -1.77 -13.67 0.70
C LYS A 97 -2.34 -12.27 0.46
N ASN A 98 -3.65 -12.16 0.28
CA ASN A 98 -4.36 -10.90 0.02
C ASN A 98 -3.80 -10.07 -1.15
N THR A 99 -2.99 -10.65 -2.02
CA THR A 99 -2.46 -10.00 -3.22
C THR A 99 -3.34 -10.35 -4.40
N LEU A 100 -3.96 -9.32 -5.01
CA LEU A 100 -5.01 -9.47 -6.02
C LEU A 100 -4.46 -9.61 -7.45
N ILE A 101 -3.20 -9.27 -7.65
CA ILE A 101 -2.54 -9.19 -8.95
C ILE A 101 -1.36 -10.16 -9.00
N PRO A 102 -1.03 -10.74 -10.17
CA PRO A 102 0.18 -11.54 -10.32
C PRO A 102 1.42 -10.66 -10.18
N LEU A 103 2.48 -11.20 -9.56
CA LEU A 103 3.74 -10.50 -9.33
C LEU A 103 4.93 -11.32 -9.81
N ASP A 104 5.98 -10.62 -10.27
CA ASP A 104 7.33 -11.17 -10.33
C ASP A 104 8.06 -10.73 -9.05
N ILE A 105 8.63 -11.67 -8.31
CA ILE A 105 9.34 -11.43 -7.05
C ILE A 105 10.83 -11.69 -7.30
N LEU A 106 11.63 -10.62 -7.29
CA LEU A 106 13.07 -10.67 -7.52
C LEU A 106 13.82 -10.62 -6.19
N TYR A 107 14.50 -11.68 -5.85
CA TYR A 107 15.35 -11.76 -4.66
C TYR A 107 16.74 -11.22 -4.99
N ILE A 108 17.25 -10.25 -4.21
CA ILE A 108 18.47 -9.52 -4.52
C ILE A 108 19.50 -9.77 -3.42
N ALA A 109 20.61 -10.37 -3.82
CA ALA A 109 21.72 -10.71 -2.95
C ALA A 109 22.43 -9.44 -2.39
N PRO A 110 23.22 -9.57 -1.31
CA PRO A 110 23.95 -8.44 -0.71
C PRO A 110 24.88 -7.69 -1.68
N ASN A 111 25.41 -8.38 -2.69
CA ASN A 111 26.26 -7.76 -3.74
C ASN A 111 25.44 -7.00 -4.81
N GLY A 112 24.11 -6.90 -4.65
CA GLY A 112 23.20 -6.22 -5.57
C GLY A 112 22.92 -7.00 -6.86
N ARG A 113 23.16 -8.30 -6.90
CA ARG A 113 22.76 -9.14 -8.04
C ARG A 113 21.44 -9.84 -7.75
N VAL A 114 20.64 -10.04 -8.78
CA VAL A 114 19.45 -10.89 -8.72
C VAL A 114 19.89 -12.31 -8.38
N LEU A 115 19.45 -12.81 -7.23
CA LEU A 115 19.75 -14.17 -6.78
C LEU A 115 18.81 -15.19 -7.44
N SER A 116 17.52 -14.93 -7.35
CA SER A 116 16.46 -15.77 -7.90
C SER A 116 15.23 -14.92 -8.24
N ILE A 117 14.34 -15.47 -9.05
CA ILE A 117 13.10 -14.81 -9.48
C ILE A 117 11.95 -15.81 -9.39
N ALA A 118 10.94 -15.51 -8.58
CA ALA A 118 9.64 -16.16 -8.69
C ALA A 118 8.83 -15.40 -9.75
N ARG A 119 8.59 -16.05 -10.89
CA ARG A 119 7.90 -15.43 -12.01
C ARG A 119 6.41 -15.65 -11.92
N ASN A 120 5.66 -14.58 -12.16
CA ASN A 120 4.22 -14.63 -12.28
C ASN A 120 3.53 -15.35 -11.11
N ALA A 121 3.98 -15.03 -9.88
CA ALA A 121 3.44 -15.59 -8.65
C ALA A 121 1.93 -15.37 -8.62
N ARG A 122 1.18 -16.44 -8.28
CA ARG A 122 -0.26 -16.48 -8.45
C ARG A 122 -0.99 -15.75 -7.31
N PRO A 123 -1.93 -14.86 -7.63
CA PRO A 123 -2.75 -14.19 -6.61
C PRO A 123 -3.34 -15.18 -5.59
N HIS A 124 -3.39 -14.75 -4.33
CA HIS A 124 -3.95 -15.49 -3.20
C HIS A 124 -3.24 -16.82 -2.85
N ASP A 125 -2.13 -17.17 -3.48
CA ASP A 125 -1.36 -18.35 -3.10
C ASP A 125 -0.58 -18.05 -1.81
N GLU A 126 -0.87 -18.81 -0.76
CA GLU A 126 -0.21 -18.66 0.55
C GLU A 126 1.00 -19.60 0.71
N THR A 127 1.36 -20.33 -0.34
CA THR A 127 2.57 -21.16 -0.33
C THR A 127 3.82 -20.26 -0.23
N PRO A 128 4.71 -20.50 0.75
CA PRO A 128 5.93 -19.72 0.87
C PRO A 128 6.85 -19.88 -0.33
N ILE A 129 7.26 -18.77 -0.91
CA ILE A 129 8.22 -18.67 -2.01
C ILE A 129 9.55 -18.22 -1.40
N ALA A 130 10.49 -19.13 -1.24
CA ALA A 130 11.77 -18.86 -0.60
C ALA A 130 12.77 -18.21 -1.57
N SER A 131 13.63 -17.34 -1.02
CA SER A 131 14.71 -16.67 -1.77
C SER A 131 15.79 -17.64 -2.31
N GLY A 132 15.96 -18.79 -1.66
CA GLY A 132 17.04 -19.73 -1.98
C GLY A 132 18.42 -19.30 -1.48
N GLY A 133 18.53 -18.23 -0.70
CA GLY A 133 19.77 -17.73 -0.13
C GLY A 133 19.62 -16.41 0.58
N MET A 134 20.77 -15.81 0.94
CA MET A 134 20.81 -14.54 1.66
C MET A 134 20.49 -13.37 0.73
N VAL A 135 19.57 -12.51 1.12
CA VAL A 135 19.17 -11.31 0.37
C VAL A 135 19.31 -10.06 1.24
N LEU A 136 19.56 -8.92 0.61
CA LEU A 136 19.54 -7.61 1.23
C LEU A 136 18.30 -6.82 0.83
N GLY A 137 17.61 -7.24 -0.23
CA GLY A 137 16.34 -6.68 -0.65
C GLY A 137 15.56 -7.64 -1.53
N VAL A 138 14.27 -7.35 -1.67
CA VAL A 138 13.37 -8.07 -2.57
C VAL A 138 12.57 -7.04 -3.36
N LEU A 139 12.51 -7.18 -4.67
CA LEU A 139 11.76 -6.29 -5.56
C LEU A 139 10.54 -7.03 -6.11
N GLU A 140 9.36 -6.50 -5.81
CA GLU A 140 8.10 -6.95 -6.42
C GLU A 140 7.73 -6.01 -7.56
N ILE A 141 7.43 -6.58 -8.72
CA ILE A 141 6.96 -5.89 -9.93
C ILE A 141 5.77 -6.64 -10.53
N ALA A 142 5.09 -6.05 -11.50
CA ALA A 142 3.97 -6.69 -12.17
C ALA A 142 4.37 -8.04 -12.79
N GLY A 143 3.50 -9.03 -12.67
CA GLY A 143 3.74 -10.39 -13.16
C GLY A 143 4.04 -10.43 -14.66
N GLY A 144 5.03 -11.23 -15.06
CA GLY A 144 5.51 -11.35 -16.43
C GLY A 144 6.50 -10.26 -16.87
N ARG A 145 6.65 -9.20 -16.08
CA ARG A 145 7.47 -8.03 -16.44
C ARG A 145 8.96 -8.37 -16.52
N ALA A 146 9.44 -9.23 -15.61
CA ALA A 146 10.81 -9.69 -15.62
C ALA A 146 11.15 -10.45 -16.93
N ALA A 147 10.23 -11.27 -17.44
CA ALA A 147 10.41 -11.97 -18.70
C ALA A 147 10.44 -11.02 -19.91
N GLN A 148 9.52 -10.06 -19.96
CA GLN A 148 9.45 -9.05 -21.04
C GLN A 148 10.74 -8.25 -21.15
N LEU A 149 11.33 -7.86 -20.00
CA LEU A 149 12.54 -7.06 -19.93
C LEU A 149 13.83 -7.90 -19.99
N GLY A 150 13.70 -9.23 -20.00
CA GLY A 150 14.84 -10.14 -20.03
C GLY A 150 15.66 -10.14 -18.74
N ILE A 151 15.01 -9.85 -17.59
CA ILE A 151 15.70 -9.90 -16.30
C ILE A 151 15.96 -11.35 -15.92
N LEU A 152 17.20 -11.64 -15.54
CA LEU A 152 17.68 -12.97 -15.20
C LEU A 152 18.43 -12.97 -13.86
N PRO A 153 18.53 -14.13 -13.17
CA PRO A 153 19.49 -14.28 -12.09
C PRO A 153 20.90 -13.91 -12.56
N GLY A 154 21.64 -13.17 -11.71
CA GLY A 154 22.95 -12.60 -12.01
C GLY A 154 22.93 -11.16 -12.48
N ASP A 155 21.81 -10.63 -12.97
CA ASP A 155 21.69 -9.24 -13.40
C ASP A 155 21.94 -8.27 -12.24
N LYS A 156 22.58 -7.12 -12.53
CA LYS A 156 22.94 -6.13 -11.52
C LYS A 156 21.79 -5.17 -11.27
N VAL A 157 21.42 -5.05 -10.02
CA VAL A 157 20.43 -4.07 -9.52
C VAL A 157 21.17 -2.87 -8.96
N LEU A 158 20.83 -1.69 -9.45
CA LEU A 158 21.39 -0.41 -9.04
C LEU A 158 20.37 0.32 -8.18
N HIS A 159 20.68 0.42 -6.90
CA HIS A 159 19.94 1.20 -5.92
C HIS A 159 20.87 1.53 -4.74
N ARG A 160 20.56 2.60 -3.98
CA ARG A 160 21.41 3.08 -2.88
C ARG A 160 21.70 2.08 -1.76
N ILE A 161 20.84 1.07 -1.59
CA ILE A 161 21.02 0.03 -0.56
C ILE A 161 22.03 -1.04 -0.96
N PHE A 162 22.36 -1.13 -2.25
CA PHE A 162 23.33 -2.11 -2.74
C PHE A 162 24.69 -1.45 -3.03
N PRO A 163 25.80 -2.22 -2.96
CA PRO A 163 27.11 -1.70 -3.28
C PRO A 163 27.13 -1.14 -4.70
N LYS A 164 27.75 0.04 -4.86
CA LYS A 164 28.13 0.53 -6.18
C LYS A 164 29.23 -0.40 -6.69
N GLY A 165 28.95 -1.15 -7.76
CA GLY A 165 29.93 -2.01 -8.39
C GLY A 165 30.94 -1.20 -9.18
#